data_e0b44d400f669bda028f9daf48b061d0
#
_entry.id   e0b44d400f669bda028f9daf48b061d0
#
_cell.length_a   1.000
_cell.length_b   1.000
_cell.length_c   1.000
_cell.angle_alpha   90.00
_cell.angle_beta   90.00
_cell.angle_gamma   90.00
#
_symmetry.space_group_name_H-M   'P 1'
#
loop_
_entity.id
_entity.type
_entity.pdbx_description
1 polymer ?
#
loop_
_entity_poly.entity_id
_entity_poly.type
_entity_poly.pdbx_seq_one_letter_code
_entity_poly.pdbx_strand_id
1 'polypeptide(L)'
;MIHHFFCDIPAVMVLSCSDRHFSELLLVYVVSFSIFFALLVICISYIFIFITIAKMHSSAGYGKTASTCASHFTAVSIFYGTVIFMYLLPSSSHSMDTDQIASVFYTMIIPMLNPLVYSLRNKEVKSAFTKIFQVAKQSVMLYF
;
A
#
# COMPACT_ATOMS: atom_id res chain seq x y z
N MET A 1 13.47 6.10 26.30
CA MET A 1 13.59 4.81 25.59
C MET A 1 12.53 4.79 24.49
N ILE A 2 12.92 4.49 23.27
CA ILE A 2 11.98 4.47 22.11
C ILE A 2 11.39 3.07 22.03
N HIS A 3 10.08 2.93 22.27
CA HIS A 3 9.34 1.68 22.17
C HIS A 3 8.64 1.52 20.82
N HIS A 4 9.37 1.80 19.71
CA HIS A 4 8.84 1.69 18.37
C HIS A 4 9.75 0.80 17.51
N PHE A 5 9.14 0.03 16.63
CA PHE A 5 9.84 -0.82 15.67
C PHE A 5 10.61 0.00 14.63
N PHE A 6 10.13 1.19 14.31
CA PHE A 6 10.69 2.09 13.30
C PHE A 6 10.77 3.51 13.85
N CYS A 7 11.92 4.19 13.64
CA CYS A 7 12.09 5.59 14.00
C CYS A 7 11.41 6.48 12.97
N ASP A 8 10.18 6.85 13.26
CA ASP A 8 9.40 7.79 12.44
C ASP A 8 9.15 9.09 13.20
N ILE A 9 8.71 10.12 12.50
CA ILE A 9 8.50 11.46 13.05
C ILE A 9 7.61 11.44 14.32
N PRO A 10 6.44 10.76 14.34
CA PRO A 10 5.61 10.69 15.53
C PRO A 10 6.34 10.06 16.74
N ALA A 11 7.12 9.01 16.51
CA ALA A 11 7.87 8.32 17.58
C ALA A 11 8.98 9.21 18.17
N VAL A 12 9.61 10.04 17.33
CA VAL A 12 10.68 10.96 17.76
C VAL A 12 10.10 12.21 18.42
N MET A 13 8.93 12.68 17.98
CA MET A 13 8.27 13.86 18.56
C MET A 13 7.90 13.66 20.04
N VAL A 14 7.59 12.44 20.48
CA VAL A 14 7.33 12.13 21.89
C VAL A 14 8.54 12.43 22.79
N LEU A 15 9.74 12.39 22.23
CA LEU A 15 11.00 12.67 22.94
C LEU A 15 11.47 14.14 22.80
N SER A 16 10.78 14.95 22.00
CA SER A 16 11.13 16.34 21.75
C SER A 16 10.77 17.21 22.96
N CYS A 17 11.66 18.11 23.32
CA CYS A 17 11.44 19.16 24.34
C CYS A 17 10.80 20.44 23.77
N SER A 18 10.49 20.48 22.46
CA SER A 18 9.84 21.62 21.81
C SER A 18 8.32 21.62 22.01
N ASP A 19 7.66 22.71 21.61
CA ASP A 19 6.20 22.80 21.64
C ASP A 19 5.58 21.71 20.78
N ARG A 20 5.10 20.68 21.46
CA ARG A 20 4.55 19.47 20.85
C ARG A 20 3.33 19.78 19.99
N HIS A 21 2.47 20.69 20.45
CA HIS A 21 1.24 21.03 19.75
C HIS A 21 1.53 21.68 18.39
N PHE A 22 2.46 22.62 18.36
CA PHE A 22 2.87 23.27 17.12
C PHE A 22 3.50 22.28 16.12
N SER A 23 4.35 21.39 16.63
CA SER A 23 5.02 20.39 15.81
C SER A 23 4.02 19.34 15.23
N GLU A 24 3.02 18.95 16.02
CA GLU A 24 1.94 18.06 15.56
C GLU A 24 1.09 18.72 14.45
N LEU A 25 0.70 19.98 14.63
CA LEU A 25 -0.05 20.74 13.61
C LEU A 25 0.74 20.89 12.31
N LEU A 26 2.02 21.21 12.40
CA LEU A 26 2.90 21.33 11.24
C LEU A 26 3.02 19.99 10.50
N LEU A 27 3.20 18.90 11.25
CA LEU A 27 3.28 17.55 10.67
C LEU A 27 2.00 17.19 9.93
N VAL A 28 0.85 17.37 10.56
CA VAL A 28 -0.46 17.09 9.95
C VAL A 28 -0.66 17.92 8.68
N TYR A 29 -0.29 19.20 8.70
CA TYR A 29 -0.39 20.07 7.54
C TYR A 29 0.49 19.59 6.37
N VAL A 30 1.77 19.30 6.63
CA VAL A 30 2.72 18.85 5.60
C VAL A 30 2.29 17.49 5.01
N VAL A 31 1.88 16.56 5.86
CA VAL A 31 1.43 15.23 5.43
C VAL A 31 0.13 15.34 4.62
N SER A 32 -0.85 16.13 5.09
CA SER A 32 -2.11 16.34 4.36
C SER A 32 -1.88 16.96 2.98
N PHE A 33 -1.01 17.98 2.90
CA PHE A 33 -0.66 18.62 1.65
C PHE A 33 0.02 17.64 0.69
N SER A 34 0.96 16.84 1.19
CA SER A 34 1.67 15.83 0.39
C SER A 34 0.73 14.74 -0.13
N ILE A 35 -0.19 14.26 0.70
CA ILE A 35 -1.21 13.26 0.30
C ILE A 35 -2.12 13.86 -0.77
N PHE A 36 -2.61 15.08 -0.56
CA PHE A 36 -3.50 15.75 -1.51
C PHE A 36 -2.82 15.90 -2.89
N PHE A 37 -1.58 16.36 -2.91
CA PHE A 37 -0.82 16.53 -4.15
C PHE A 37 -0.58 15.18 -4.85
N ALA A 38 -0.18 14.15 -4.10
CA ALA A 38 0.03 12.82 -4.66
C ALA A 38 -1.26 12.21 -5.24
N LEU A 39 -2.37 12.33 -4.53
CA LEU A 39 -3.67 11.85 -5.01
C LEU A 39 -4.12 12.60 -6.27
N LEU A 40 -3.87 13.90 -6.34
CA LEU A 40 -4.17 14.70 -7.53
C LEU A 40 -3.38 14.20 -8.75
N VAL A 41 -2.08 13.96 -8.61
CA VAL A 41 -1.23 13.40 -9.67
C VAL A 41 -1.72 12.02 -10.10
N ILE A 42 -2.07 11.16 -9.14
CA ILE A 42 -2.60 9.81 -9.40
C ILE A 42 -3.92 9.91 -10.18
N CYS A 43 -4.85 10.77 -9.77
CA CYS A 43 -6.12 10.96 -10.46
C CYS A 43 -5.92 11.44 -11.90
N ILE A 44 -5.05 12.42 -12.12
CA ILE A 44 -4.73 12.92 -13.47
C ILE A 44 -4.15 11.79 -14.32
N SER A 45 -3.22 11.00 -13.78
CA SER A 45 -2.62 9.87 -14.49
C SER A 45 -3.65 8.82 -14.87
N TYR A 46 -4.58 8.49 -13.98
CA TYR A 46 -5.67 7.57 -14.27
C TYR A 46 -6.63 8.09 -15.34
N ILE A 47 -6.92 9.38 -15.37
CA ILE A 47 -7.73 9.98 -16.43
C ILE A 47 -7.05 9.77 -17.78
N PHE A 48 -5.74 10.02 -17.91
CA PHE A 48 -5.00 9.78 -19.14
C PHE A 48 -4.99 8.31 -19.54
N ILE A 49 -4.81 7.40 -18.60
CA ILE A 49 -4.86 5.96 -18.84
C ILE A 49 -6.25 5.57 -19.35
N PHE A 50 -7.32 6.04 -18.72
CA PHE A 50 -8.70 5.74 -19.13
C PHE A 50 -9.00 6.26 -20.54
N ILE A 51 -8.56 7.46 -20.89
CA ILE A 51 -8.70 8.02 -22.24
C ILE A 51 -7.98 7.13 -23.26
N THR A 52 -6.78 6.66 -22.93
CA THR A 52 -5.99 5.78 -23.79
C THR A 52 -6.68 4.42 -23.96
N ILE A 53 -7.18 3.82 -22.88
CA ILE A 53 -7.91 2.55 -22.93
C ILE A 53 -9.19 2.66 -23.76
N ALA A 54 -9.94 3.75 -23.62
CA ALA A 54 -11.17 3.99 -24.38
C ALA A 54 -10.92 4.06 -25.90
N LYS A 55 -9.70 4.41 -26.30
CA LYS A 55 -9.27 4.43 -27.72
C LYS A 55 -8.77 3.07 -28.22
N MET A 56 -8.61 2.08 -27.34
CA MET A 56 -8.15 0.74 -27.74
C MET A 56 -9.32 -0.08 -28.28
N HIS A 57 -9.15 -0.61 -29.48
CA HIS A 57 -10.17 -1.46 -30.13
C HIS A 57 -10.08 -2.95 -29.75
N SER A 58 -9.12 -3.35 -28.92
CA SER A 58 -8.89 -4.75 -28.51
C SER A 58 -9.44 -5.02 -27.11
N SER A 59 -10.40 -5.92 -27.01
CA SER A 59 -10.95 -6.38 -25.72
C SER A 59 -9.90 -7.05 -24.82
N ALA A 60 -8.93 -7.76 -25.38
CA ALA A 60 -7.84 -8.38 -24.65
C ALA A 60 -6.89 -7.35 -24.02
N GLY A 61 -6.60 -6.27 -24.75
CA GLY A 61 -5.80 -5.15 -24.25
C GLY A 61 -6.51 -4.40 -23.13
N TYR A 62 -7.80 -4.17 -23.25
CA TYR A 62 -8.63 -3.55 -22.22
C TYR A 62 -8.59 -4.33 -20.91
N GLY A 63 -8.84 -5.64 -20.94
CA GLY A 63 -8.83 -6.49 -19.74
C GLY A 63 -7.49 -6.51 -19.02
N LYS A 64 -6.38 -6.59 -19.78
CA LYS A 64 -5.03 -6.55 -19.22
C LYS A 64 -4.73 -5.21 -18.53
N THR A 65 -5.08 -4.11 -19.16
CA THR A 65 -4.83 -2.77 -18.63
C THR A 65 -5.72 -2.48 -17.42
N ALA A 66 -7.00 -2.87 -17.46
CA ALA A 66 -7.90 -2.74 -16.31
C ALA A 66 -7.41 -3.51 -15.09
N SER A 67 -6.93 -4.75 -15.28
CA SER A 67 -6.33 -5.55 -14.21
C SER A 67 -5.06 -4.89 -13.64
N THR A 68 -4.26 -4.22 -14.49
CA THR A 68 -3.07 -3.47 -14.05
C THR A 68 -3.47 -2.30 -13.16
N CYS A 69 -4.42 -1.51 -13.60
CA CYS A 69 -4.90 -0.35 -12.86
C CYS A 69 -5.53 -0.77 -11.51
N ALA A 70 -6.33 -1.84 -11.51
CA ALA A 70 -6.93 -2.36 -10.28
C ALA A 70 -5.88 -2.77 -9.23
N SER A 71 -4.83 -3.48 -9.64
CA SER A 71 -3.74 -3.88 -8.74
C SER A 71 -2.99 -2.68 -8.18
N HIS A 72 -2.68 -1.70 -9.02
CA HIS A 72 -2.02 -0.46 -8.59
C HIS A 72 -2.93 0.34 -7.64
N PHE A 73 -4.20 0.48 -7.98
CA PHE A 73 -5.17 1.17 -7.14
C PHE A 73 -5.29 0.52 -5.75
N THR A 74 -5.30 -0.80 -5.67
CA THR A 74 -5.31 -1.54 -4.40
C THR A 74 -4.07 -1.21 -3.57
N ALA A 75 -2.87 -1.28 -4.16
CA ALA A 75 -1.62 -0.96 -3.46
C ALA A 75 -1.60 0.48 -2.95
N VAL A 76 -2.01 1.44 -3.78
CA VAL A 76 -2.10 2.86 -3.44
C VAL A 76 -3.12 3.09 -2.30
N SER A 77 -4.28 2.44 -2.36
CA SER A 77 -5.32 2.57 -1.32
C SER A 77 -4.84 2.04 0.03
N ILE A 78 -4.17 0.90 0.06
CA ILE A 78 -3.59 0.34 1.28
C ILE A 78 -2.53 1.28 1.85
N PHE A 79 -1.62 1.77 1.01
CA PHE A 79 -0.56 2.67 1.44
C PHE A 79 -1.11 3.97 2.02
N TYR A 80 -1.92 4.70 1.26
CA TYR A 80 -2.46 5.98 1.74
C TYR A 80 -3.45 5.82 2.88
N GLY A 81 -4.24 4.73 2.90
CA GLY A 81 -5.09 4.40 4.03
C GLY A 81 -4.30 4.24 5.33
N THR A 82 -3.16 3.56 5.27
CA THR A 82 -2.27 3.38 6.43
C THR A 82 -1.61 4.70 6.85
N VAL A 83 -1.14 5.50 5.89
CA VAL A 83 -0.55 6.82 6.17
C VAL A 83 -1.59 7.76 6.81
N ILE A 84 -2.81 7.80 6.30
CA ILE A 84 -3.89 8.60 6.87
C ILE A 84 -4.18 8.16 8.31
N PHE A 85 -4.26 6.85 8.54
CA PHE A 85 -4.46 6.30 9.87
C PHE A 85 -3.36 6.74 10.84
N MET A 86 -2.10 6.66 10.43
CA MET A 86 -0.96 6.97 11.29
C MET A 86 -0.78 8.46 11.59
N TYR A 87 -1.04 9.32 10.61
CA TYR A 87 -0.66 10.74 10.71
C TYR A 87 -1.82 11.71 10.86
N LEU A 88 -3.02 11.34 10.42
CA LEU A 88 -4.16 12.25 10.42
C LEU A 88 -5.20 11.94 11.50
N LEU A 89 -5.22 10.72 12.04
CA LEU A 89 -6.06 10.41 13.18
C LEU A 89 -5.38 10.85 14.49
N PRO A 90 -6.14 11.43 15.44
CA PRO A 90 -5.60 11.86 16.73
C PRO A 90 -4.98 10.69 17.49
N SER A 91 -3.83 10.92 18.13
CA SER A 91 -3.15 9.93 18.97
C SER A 91 -4.01 9.40 20.12
N SER A 92 -5.05 10.12 20.50
CA SER A 92 -6.05 9.67 21.47
C SER A 92 -6.97 8.57 20.96
N SER A 93 -7.03 8.35 19.65
CA SER A 93 -7.92 7.39 19.00
C SER A 93 -7.33 5.98 18.91
N HIS A 94 -6.02 5.84 19.11
CA HIS A 94 -5.33 4.56 19.00
C HIS A 94 -4.24 4.42 20.07
N SER A 95 -3.94 3.17 20.45
CA SER A 95 -2.93 2.84 21.44
C SER A 95 -1.53 2.79 20.81
N MET A 96 -0.49 2.82 21.64
CA MET A 96 0.91 2.65 21.22
C MET A 96 1.13 1.32 20.48
N ASP A 97 0.43 0.26 20.85
CA ASP A 97 0.49 -1.04 20.19
C ASP A 97 -0.09 -0.97 18.78
N THR A 98 -1.16 -0.22 18.60
CA THR A 98 -1.78 0.01 17.28
C THR A 98 -0.83 0.77 16.35
N ASP A 99 -0.13 1.77 16.86
CA ASP A 99 0.88 2.53 16.11
C ASP A 99 2.07 1.64 15.69
N GLN A 100 2.50 0.75 16.56
CA GLN A 100 3.56 -0.22 16.24
C GLN A 100 3.12 -1.18 15.14
N ILE A 101 1.90 -1.73 15.21
CA ILE A 101 1.35 -2.63 14.20
C ILE A 101 1.22 -1.90 12.85
N ALA A 102 0.69 -0.69 12.85
CA ALA A 102 0.56 0.12 11.64
C ALA A 102 1.93 0.45 11.03
N SER A 103 2.95 0.72 11.85
CA SER A 103 4.33 0.94 11.40
C SER A 103 4.90 -0.28 10.68
N VAL A 104 4.67 -1.48 11.20
CA VAL A 104 5.06 -2.75 10.54
C VAL A 104 4.35 -2.89 9.20
N PHE A 105 3.07 -2.55 9.13
CA PHE A 105 2.29 -2.64 7.90
C PHE A 105 2.89 -1.80 6.78
N TYR A 106 3.12 -0.52 6.99
CA TYR A 106 3.59 0.35 5.90
C TYR A 106 5.09 0.22 5.63
N THR A 107 5.90 -0.17 6.61
CA THR A 107 7.36 -0.31 6.41
C THR A 107 7.77 -1.64 5.82
N MET A 108 7.05 -2.73 6.13
CA MET A 108 7.42 -4.08 5.71
C MET A 108 6.39 -4.71 4.79
N ILE A 109 5.12 -4.74 5.17
CA ILE A 109 4.09 -5.50 4.45
C ILE A 109 3.79 -4.87 3.10
N ILE A 110 3.65 -3.55 3.03
CA ILE A 110 3.37 -2.87 1.76
C ILE A 110 4.50 -3.03 0.74
N PRO A 111 5.78 -2.82 1.07
CA PRO A 111 6.87 -3.09 0.15
C PRO A 111 6.97 -4.56 -0.29
N MET A 112 6.62 -5.50 0.59
CA MET A 112 6.56 -6.93 0.23
C MET A 112 5.39 -7.27 -0.68
N LEU A 113 4.23 -6.63 -0.49
CA LEU A 113 3.05 -6.87 -1.32
C LEU A 113 3.24 -6.38 -2.76
N ASN A 114 3.99 -5.32 -2.98
CA ASN A 114 4.21 -4.77 -4.32
C ASN A 114 4.82 -5.80 -5.29
N PRO A 115 5.97 -6.45 -5.00
CA PRO A 115 6.51 -7.50 -5.85
C PRO A 115 5.55 -8.68 -6.01
N LEU A 116 4.84 -9.06 -4.94
CA LEU A 116 3.87 -10.15 -4.97
C LEU A 116 2.70 -9.86 -5.90
N VAL A 117 2.11 -8.65 -5.80
CA VAL A 117 1.02 -8.20 -6.66
C VAL A 117 1.45 -8.17 -8.12
N TYR A 118 2.65 -7.64 -8.41
CA TYR A 118 3.16 -7.60 -9.78
C TYR A 118 3.53 -8.98 -10.32
N SER A 119 4.10 -9.86 -9.49
CA SER A 119 4.46 -11.22 -9.88
C SER A 119 3.23 -12.08 -10.16
N LEU A 120 2.21 -12.04 -9.29
CA LEU A 120 0.97 -12.80 -9.48
C LEU A 120 0.15 -12.32 -10.68
N ARG A 121 0.44 -11.16 -11.23
CA ARG A 121 -0.15 -10.69 -12.49
C ARG A 121 0.55 -11.24 -13.72
N ASN A 122 1.80 -11.69 -13.61
CA ASN A 122 2.49 -12.31 -14.73
C ASN A 122 1.85 -13.67 -15.03
N LYS A 123 1.42 -13.87 -16.29
CA LYS A 123 0.79 -15.12 -16.73
C LYS A 123 1.69 -16.33 -16.57
N GLU A 124 3.01 -16.15 -16.76
CA GLU A 124 4.00 -17.22 -16.58
C GLU A 124 4.12 -17.62 -15.11
N VAL A 125 4.15 -16.65 -14.19
CA VAL A 125 4.18 -16.90 -12.74
C VAL A 125 2.89 -17.58 -12.28
N LYS A 126 1.71 -17.12 -12.75
CA LYS A 126 0.43 -17.78 -12.48
C LYS A 126 0.41 -19.24 -12.96
N SER A 127 0.89 -19.48 -14.18
CA SER A 127 0.95 -20.82 -14.75
C SER A 127 1.89 -21.74 -13.95
N ALA A 128 3.08 -21.24 -13.58
CA ALA A 128 4.01 -21.97 -12.76
C ALA A 128 3.45 -22.30 -11.38
N PHE A 129 2.78 -21.35 -10.74
CA PHE A 129 2.16 -21.55 -9.43
C PHE A 129 1.04 -22.59 -9.49
N THR A 130 0.20 -22.54 -10.52
CA THR A 130 -0.87 -23.53 -10.73
C THR A 130 -0.30 -24.93 -10.93
N LYS A 131 0.79 -25.07 -11.70
CA LYS A 131 1.48 -26.36 -11.89
C LYS A 131 2.00 -26.93 -10.58
N ILE A 132 2.69 -26.10 -9.78
CA ILE A 132 3.22 -26.52 -8.48
C ILE A 132 2.09 -26.99 -7.57
N PHE A 133 0.98 -26.26 -7.53
CA PHE A 133 -0.17 -26.61 -6.70
C PHE A 133 -0.84 -27.91 -7.15
N GLN A 134 -0.92 -28.16 -8.46
CA GLN A 134 -1.44 -29.41 -9.01
C GLN A 134 -0.54 -30.60 -8.66
N VAL A 135 0.77 -30.45 -8.79
CA VAL A 135 1.76 -31.49 -8.41
C VAL A 135 1.68 -31.78 -6.92
N ALA A 136 1.63 -30.76 -6.08
CA ALA A 136 1.50 -30.93 -4.63
C ALA A 136 0.20 -31.65 -4.26
N LYS A 137 -0.93 -31.28 -4.87
CA LYS A 137 -2.21 -31.95 -4.66
C LYS A 137 -2.19 -33.42 -5.09
N GLN A 138 -1.55 -33.71 -6.21
CA GLN A 138 -1.41 -35.07 -6.72
C GLN A 138 -0.52 -35.93 -5.82
N SER A 139 0.56 -35.36 -5.30
CA SER A 139 1.45 -36.03 -4.34
C SER A 139 0.69 -36.35 -3.03
N VAL A 140 -0.08 -35.40 -2.50
CA VAL A 140 -0.89 -35.65 -1.30
C VAL A 140 -1.93 -36.75 -1.52
N MET A 141 -2.58 -36.80 -2.67
CA MET A 141 -3.55 -37.87 -3.00
C MET A 141 -2.90 -39.24 -3.17
N LEU A 142 -1.62 -39.32 -3.51
CA LEU A 142 -0.89 -40.59 -3.62
C LEU A 142 -0.47 -41.16 -2.26
N TYR A 143 -0.40 -40.34 -1.22
CA TYR A 143 -0.02 -40.72 0.15
C TYR A 143 -1.22 -40.95 1.09
N PHE A 144 -2.42 -40.60 0.63
CA PHE A 144 -3.70 -40.85 1.35
C PHE A 144 -4.65 -41.67 0.50
#